data_5cc6496025b87d19b12b1e98556b0a6a
#
_entry.id   5cc6496025b87d19b12b1e98556b0a6a
#
_cell.length_a   1.000
_cell.length_b   1.000
_cell.length_c   1.000
_cell.angle_alpha   90.00
_cell.angle_beta   90.00
_cell.angle_gamma   90.00
#
_symmetry.space_group_name_H-M   'P 1'
#
loop_
_entity.id
_entity.type
_entity.pdbx_description
1 polymer ?
#
loop_
_entity_poly.entity_id
_entity_poly.type
_entity_poly.pdbx_seq_one_letter_code
_entity_poly.pdbx_strand_id
1 'polypeptide(L)'
;MKLGVMAALFTGRTFGDVVRDCADMGLDAIELPVGAYPGKPFFDPRKVLASVKEQDRIKGMLRDHHLELSGLAVHGNPVHPDRKIAKAHHDEYETAVKLARVLGTDVVITFSGCPGGSRKDSTPNWVTCPWPNDFTGILAYQWDEVLVPYWAKQAKLCAKHGVKTAWEAHPGFCAYNTDTLIRLSERSMKASGLRGKPVLGANLDPSHFFWQGIDPILAARELGERGLLFYCHAKDTELDRHEGPLNGYLDARPYTALTRRSWNFRTCGYGHGHEFWKPFVSTLRRYGYDHVLSIEHEDALMSIEEGLTKAIDFLTDAIMEEKPATPWWT
;
A
#
# COMPACT_ATOMS: atom_id res chain seq x y z
N MET A 1 -3.89 -6.51 -16.95
CA MET A 1 -3.27 -6.33 -15.63
C MET A 1 -1.86 -6.86 -15.64
N LYS A 2 -0.95 -6.33 -14.85
CA LYS A 2 0.46 -6.77 -14.78
C LYS A 2 0.75 -7.32 -13.40
N LEU A 3 1.75 -8.21 -13.31
CA LEU A 3 2.23 -8.72 -12.04
C LEU A 3 3.53 -8.01 -11.65
N GLY A 4 3.62 -7.55 -10.43
CA GLY A 4 4.79 -6.85 -9.90
C GLY A 4 5.16 -7.32 -8.49
N VAL A 5 6.20 -6.70 -7.93
CA VAL A 5 6.66 -7.01 -6.57
C VAL A 5 7.07 -5.75 -5.83
N MET A 6 6.72 -5.68 -4.54
CA MET A 6 7.24 -4.70 -3.59
C MET A 6 8.65 -5.11 -3.17
N ALA A 7 9.64 -4.35 -3.64
CA ALA A 7 11.04 -4.79 -3.61
C ALA A 7 11.74 -4.69 -2.24
N ALA A 8 11.06 -4.26 -1.18
CA ALA A 8 11.67 -4.21 0.16
C ALA A 8 12.17 -5.56 0.66
N LEU A 9 11.60 -6.65 0.19
CA LEU A 9 12.02 -8.02 0.54
C LEU A 9 13.46 -8.35 0.10
N PHE A 10 14.02 -7.67 -0.91
CA PHE A 10 15.36 -7.92 -1.42
C PHE A 10 16.47 -7.17 -0.67
N THR A 11 16.35 -7.07 0.63
CA THR A 11 17.34 -6.40 1.49
C THR A 11 18.75 -7.00 1.31
N GLY A 12 19.76 -6.13 1.21
CA GLY A 12 21.17 -6.53 1.09
C GLY A 12 21.62 -6.85 -0.34
N ARG A 13 20.73 -6.73 -1.35
CA ARG A 13 21.06 -6.92 -2.77
C ARG A 13 21.27 -5.57 -3.48
N THR A 14 22.03 -5.57 -4.57
CA THR A 14 22.16 -4.37 -5.39
C THR A 14 20.89 -4.15 -6.24
N PHE A 15 20.61 -2.90 -6.59
CA PHE A 15 19.47 -2.57 -7.46
C PHE A 15 19.52 -3.33 -8.80
N GLY A 16 20.72 -3.47 -9.39
CA GLY A 16 20.89 -4.20 -10.64
C GLY A 16 20.57 -5.68 -10.53
N ASP A 17 20.97 -6.32 -9.42
CA ASP A 17 20.64 -7.73 -9.18
C ASP A 17 19.14 -7.92 -9.02
N VAL A 18 18.48 -7.04 -8.26
CA VAL A 18 17.02 -7.12 -8.04
C VAL A 18 16.24 -6.94 -9.34
N VAL A 19 16.62 -5.97 -10.17
CA VAL A 19 15.98 -5.74 -11.48
C VAL A 19 16.12 -6.97 -12.37
N ARG A 20 17.32 -7.57 -12.44
CA ARG A 20 17.55 -8.79 -13.23
C ARG A 20 16.70 -9.96 -12.71
N ASP A 21 16.73 -10.21 -11.38
CA ASP A 21 15.97 -11.32 -10.81
C ASP A 21 14.47 -11.16 -11.00
N CYS A 22 13.92 -9.96 -10.85
CA CYS A 22 12.50 -9.71 -11.11
C CYS A 22 12.14 -10.03 -12.58
N ALA A 23 13.00 -9.65 -13.53
CA ALA A 23 12.80 -9.96 -14.94
C ALA A 23 12.92 -11.47 -15.22
N ASP A 24 13.94 -12.14 -14.65
CA ASP A 24 14.16 -13.58 -14.79
C ASP A 24 13.01 -14.42 -14.18
N MET A 25 12.33 -13.91 -13.15
CA MET A 25 11.12 -14.50 -12.57
C MET A 25 9.85 -14.23 -13.39
N GLY A 26 9.92 -13.47 -14.49
CA GLY A 26 8.78 -13.15 -15.33
C GLY A 26 7.84 -12.07 -14.80
N LEU A 27 8.30 -11.22 -13.88
CA LEU A 27 7.53 -10.07 -13.42
C LEU A 27 7.51 -8.95 -14.47
N ASP A 28 6.40 -8.22 -14.54
CA ASP A 28 6.21 -7.07 -15.44
C ASP A 28 6.61 -5.74 -14.80
N ALA A 29 6.61 -5.67 -13.46
CA ALA A 29 6.72 -4.42 -12.74
C ALA A 29 7.42 -4.56 -11.39
N ILE A 30 7.96 -3.44 -10.92
CA ILE A 30 8.60 -3.34 -9.61
C ILE A 30 8.08 -2.10 -8.87
N GLU A 31 7.78 -2.26 -7.60
CA GLU A 31 7.51 -1.20 -6.64
C GLU A 31 8.75 -0.97 -5.79
N LEU A 32 9.27 0.26 -5.77
CA LEU A 32 10.55 0.56 -5.13
C LEU A 32 10.38 1.23 -3.76
N PRO A 33 10.97 0.66 -2.69
CA PRO A 33 11.06 1.30 -1.39
C PRO A 33 12.04 2.49 -1.43
N VAL A 34 11.59 3.67 -0.97
CA VAL A 34 12.35 4.92 -1.07
C VAL A 34 12.41 5.70 0.24
N GLY A 35 11.99 5.11 1.36
CA GLY A 35 12.08 5.72 2.69
C GLY A 35 11.11 5.16 3.71
N ALA A 36 11.08 5.78 4.89
CA ALA A 36 10.26 5.44 6.04
C ALA A 36 10.44 3.98 6.51
N TYR A 37 9.37 3.23 6.83
CA TYR A 37 9.49 1.86 7.35
C TYR A 37 10.15 0.86 6.37
N PRO A 38 9.83 0.87 5.06
CA PRO A 38 10.51 0.01 4.10
C PRO A 38 11.99 0.32 3.89
N GLY A 39 12.44 1.50 4.34
CA GLY A 39 13.80 1.97 4.10
C GLY A 39 14.06 2.38 2.65
N LYS A 40 15.34 2.47 2.30
CA LYS A 40 15.83 2.86 0.97
C LYS A 40 17.05 2.01 0.59
N PRO A 41 16.86 0.70 0.41
CA PRO A 41 17.97 -0.24 0.30
C PRO A 41 18.80 -0.08 -0.99
N PHE A 42 18.24 0.49 -2.06
CA PHE A 42 18.88 0.47 -3.39
C PHE A 42 19.61 1.73 -3.76
N PHE A 43 19.14 2.88 -3.30
CA PHE A 43 19.74 4.19 -3.57
C PHE A 43 19.23 5.26 -2.60
N ASP A 44 19.94 6.39 -2.53
CA ASP A 44 19.46 7.57 -1.82
C ASP A 44 18.51 8.38 -2.72
N PRO A 45 17.20 8.46 -2.41
CA PRO A 45 16.21 9.15 -3.23
C PRO A 45 16.52 10.64 -3.45
N ARG A 46 17.14 11.31 -2.49
CA ARG A 46 17.52 12.73 -2.62
C ARG A 46 18.64 12.92 -3.61
N LYS A 47 19.63 12.01 -3.63
CA LYS A 47 20.72 12.05 -4.61
C LYS A 47 20.20 11.76 -6.02
N VAL A 48 19.30 10.78 -6.16
CA VAL A 48 18.66 10.50 -7.45
C VAL A 48 17.85 11.70 -7.93
N LEU A 49 17.05 12.32 -7.07
CA LEU A 49 16.26 13.51 -7.42
C LEU A 49 17.14 14.67 -7.91
N ALA A 50 18.35 14.79 -7.38
CA ALA A 50 19.30 15.85 -7.74
C ALA A 50 20.19 15.53 -8.97
N SER A 51 20.12 14.31 -9.54
CA SER A 51 21.03 13.84 -10.58
C SER A 51 20.31 13.23 -11.78
N VAL A 52 20.23 13.94 -12.89
CA VAL A 52 19.68 13.42 -14.16
C VAL A 52 20.38 12.11 -14.57
N LYS A 53 21.72 12.04 -14.40
CA LYS A 53 22.49 10.82 -14.70
C LYS A 53 21.98 9.59 -13.90
N GLU A 54 21.70 9.75 -12.61
CA GLU A 54 21.18 8.66 -11.78
C GLU A 54 19.73 8.30 -12.15
N GLN A 55 18.91 9.30 -12.48
CA GLN A 55 17.56 9.08 -12.98
C GLN A 55 17.56 8.25 -14.26
N ASP A 56 18.42 8.62 -15.21
CA ASP A 56 18.54 7.92 -16.50
C ASP A 56 19.14 6.53 -16.32
N ARG A 57 20.06 6.33 -15.38
CA ARG A 57 20.61 5.02 -15.03
C ARG A 57 19.49 4.10 -14.52
N ILE A 58 18.65 4.55 -13.56
CA ILE A 58 17.56 3.75 -13.00
C ILE A 58 16.54 3.42 -14.09
N LYS A 59 16.07 4.42 -14.83
CA LYS A 59 15.11 4.23 -15.94
C LYS A 59 15.67 3.31 -17.04
N GLY A 60 16.97 3.44 -17.34
CA GLY A 60 17.65 2.59 -18.31
C GLY A 60 17.66 1.13 -17.88
N MET A 61 18.03 0.85 -16.63
CA MET A 61 18.05 -0.52 -16.10
C MET A 61 16.67 -1.17 -16.14
N LEU A 62 15.61 -0.45 -15.74
CA LEU A 62 14.24 -0.96 -15.80
C LEU A 62 13.81 -1.25 -17.24
N ARG A 63 14.04 -0.30 -18.15
CA ARG A 63 13.71 -0.44 -19.58
C ARG A 63 14.43 -1.63 -20.22
N ASP A 64 15.73 -1.76 -19.95
CA ASP A 64 16.58 -2.79 -20.58
C ASP A 64 16.20 -4.21 -20.12
N HIS A 65 15.46 -4.32 -18.98
CA HIS A 65 14.88 -5.57 -18.47
C HIS A 65 13.35 -5.64 -18.63
N HIS A 66 12.75 -4.73 -19.40
CA HIS A 66 11.30 -4.67 -19.67
C HIS A 66 10.41 -4.55 -18.42
N LEU A 67 10.92 -3.98 -17.33
CA LEU A 67 10.19 -3.76 -16.09
C LEU A 67 9.59 -2.36 -16.02
N GLU A 68 8.32 -2.28 -15.61
CA GLU A 68 7.66 -1.02 -15.28
C GLU A 68 7.93 -0.62 -13.82
N LEU A 69 8.19 0.66 -13.58
CA LEU A 69 8.14 1.21 -12.22
C LEU A 69 6.68 1.47 -11.85
N SER A 70 6.06 0.57 -11.09
CA SER A 70 4.63 0.65 -10.74
C SER A 70 4.33 1.72 -9.69
N GLY A 71 5.24 1.95 -8.75
CA GLY A 71 5.06 2.92 -7.69
C GLY A 71 6.30 3.09 -6.82
N LEU A 72 6.25 4.10 -5.94
CA LEU A 72 7.28 4.32 -4.92
C LEU A 72 6.68 4.12 -3.53
N ALA A 73 7.21 3.15 -2.78
CA ALA A 73 6.80 2.85 -1.42
C ALA A 73 7.54 3.71 -0.39
N VAL A 74 6.79 4.42 0.43
CA VAL A 74 7.31 5.27 1.52
C VAL A 74 6.37 5.17 2.73
N HIS A 75 6.01 3.96 3.11
CA HIS A 75 5.12 3.68 4.23
C HIS A 75 5.67 4.29 5.52
N GLY A 76 4.97 5.26 6.08
CA GLY A 76 5.44 5.99 7.25
C GLY A 76 4.31 6.65 8.04
N ASN A 77 4.69 7.32 9.12
CA ASN A 77 3.77 8.11 9.94
C ASN A 77 4.18 9.60 9.92
N PRO A 78 3.80 10.36 8.90
CA PRO A 78 4.17 11.78 8.79
C PRO A 78 3.43 12.69 9.77
N VAL A 79 2.49 12.15 10.52
CA VAL A 79 1.75 12.82 11.60
C VAL A 79 2.04 12.22 12.97
N HIS A 80 3.17 11.52 13.11
CA HIS A 80 3.63 10.95 14.36
C HIS A 80 3.72 12.03 15.47
N PRO A 81 3.30 11.72 16.72
CA PRO A 81 3.38 12.71 17.81
C PRO A 81 4.82 13.16 18.12
N ASP A 82 5.80 12.27 17.99
CA ASP A 82 7.22 12.68 18.00
C ASP A 82 7.54 13.46 16.71
N ARG A 83 7.86 14.74 16.89
CA ARG A 83 8.14 15.68 15.78
C ARG A 83 9.36 15.29 14.93
N LYS A 84 10.34 14.57 15.49
CA LYS A 84 11.52 14.13 14.72
C LYS A 84 11.13 13.02 13.74
N ILE A 85 10.34 12.06 14.22
CA ILE A 85 9.80 10.96 13.39
C ILE A 85 8.85 11.53 12.33
N ALA A 86 7.89 12.38 12.75
CA ALA A 86 6.97 13.03 11.82
C ALA A 86 7.70 13.78 10.71
N LYS A 87 8.70 14.59 11.07
CA LYS A 87 9.49 15.35 10.10
C LYS A 87 10.28 14.44 9.15
N ALA A 88 10.91 13.40 9.65
CA ALA A 88 11.67 12.47 8.82
C ALA A 88 10.77 11.80 7.78
N HIS A 89 9.63 11.24 8.21
CA HIS A 89 8.67 10.58 7.31
C HIS A 89 7.99 11.56 6.34
N HIS A 90 7.72 12.80 6.79
CA HIS A 90 7.22 13.85 5.91
C HIS A 90 8.24 14.22 4.82
N ASP A 91 9.51 14.45 5.17
CA ASP A 91 10.56 14.81 4.22
C ASP A 91 10.78 13.70 3.19
N GLU A 92 10.72 12.43 3.61
CA GLU A 92 10.86 11.27 2.72
C GLU A 92 9.64 11.12 1.81
N TYR A 93 8.43 11.33 2.32
CA TYR A 93 7.21 11.36 1.52
C TYR A 93 7.24 12.44 0.44
N GLU A 94 7.59 13.69 0.80
CA GLU A 94 7.70 14.76 -0.19
C GLU A 94 8.78 14.47 -1.25
N THR A 95 9.88 13.83 -0.84
CA THR A 95 10.93 13.39 -1.75
C THR A 95 10.39 12.33 -2.71
N ALA A 96 9.63 11.36 -2.22
CA ALA A 96 9.00 10.32 -3.05
C ALA A 96 8.02 10.91 -4.07
N VAL A 97 7.16 11.87 -3.67
CA VAL A 97 6.22 12.56 -4.59
C VAL A 97 6.97 13.26 -5.73
N LYS A 98 8.08 13.96 -5.41
CA LYS A 98 8.90 14.63 -6.44
C LYS A 98 9.61 13.62 -7.33
N LEU A 99 10.10 12.54 -6.76
CA LEU A 99 10.88 11.51 -7.46
C LEU A 99 10.00 10.64 -8.37
N ALA A 100 8.77 10.32 -7.98
CA ALA A 100 7.87 9.46 -8.73
C ALA A 100 7.72 9.93 -10.19
N ARG A 101 7.38 11.20 -10.38
CA ARG A 101 7.22 11.77 -11.72
C ARG A 101 8.51 11.75 -12.55
N VAL A 102 9.64 11.95 -11.90
CA VAL A 102 10.95 11.97 -12.56
C VAL A 102 11.36 10.57 -13.01
N LEU A 103 11.03 9.54 -12.24
CA LEU A 103 11.32 8.14 -12.58
C LEU A 103 10.29 7.49 -13.48
N GLY A 104 9.13 8.13 -13.73
CA GLY A 104 8.14 7.66 -14.70
C GLY A 104 6.94 6.93 -14.11
N THR A 105 6.71 7.02 -12.79
CA THR A 105 5.45 6.60 -12.16
C THR A 105 4.64 7.79 -11.66
N ASP A 106 3.34 7.61 -11.46
CA ASP A 106 2.45 8.62 -10.89
C ASP A 106 1.85 8.21 -9.53
N VAL A 107 2.33 7.11 -8.94
CA VAL A 107 1.80 6.58 -7.67
C VAL A 107 2.87 6.54 -6.59
N VAL A 108 2.52 7.07 -5.42
CA VAL A 108 3.29 6.95 -4.17
C VAL A 108 2.43 6.21 -3.15
N ILE A 109 2.94 5.09 -2.64
CA ILE A 109 2.26 4.24 -1.67
C ILE A 109 2.76 4.59 -0.26
N THR A 110 1.85 4.76 0.70
CA THR A 110 2.19 5.12 2.08
C THR A 110 1.05 4.76 3.04
N PHE A 111 1.28 4.98 4.34
CA PHE A 111 0.21 4.94 5.35
C PHE A 111 -0.42 6.31 5.58
N SER A 112 -1.66 6.31 6.07
CA SER A 112 -2.36 7.55 6.42
C SER A 112 -1.74 8.30 7.61
N GLY A 113 -0.99 7.59 8.42
CA GLY A 113 -0.46 8.05 9.70
C GLY A 113 -1.43 7.83 10.86
N CYS A 114 -0.87 7.88 12.08
CA CYS A 114 -1.60 7.81 13.34
C CYS A 114 -1.02 8.84 14.30
N PRO A 115 -1.75 9.92 14.63
CA PRO A 115 -1.37 10.88 15.66
C PRO A 115 -1.46 10.29 17.06
N GLY A 116 -0.98 11.06 18.06
CA GLY A 116 -1.33 10.82 19.48
C GLY A 116 -2.79 11.15 19.78
N GLY A 117 -3.21 10.94 21.03
CA GLY A 117 -4.53 11.33 21.51
C GLY A 117 -4.63 12.82 21.83
N SER A 118 -3.50 13.53 21.92
CA SER A 118 -3.41 14.95 22.21
C SER A 118 -2.11 15.57 21.66
N ARG A 119 -2.02 16.91 21.73
CA ARG A 119 -0.78 17.65 21.36
C ARG A 119 0.41 17.38 22.27
N LYS A 120 0.19 16.75 23.43
CA LYS A 120 1.21 16.47 24.44
C LYS A 120 1.78 15.05 24.33
N ASP A 121 1.15 14.19 23.54
CA ASP A 121 1.57 12.81 23.40
C ASP A 121 2.89 12.71 22.61
N SER A 122 3.64 11.65 22.89
CA SER A 122 4.88 11.31 22.19
C SER A 122 4.77 9.99 21.40
N THR A 123 3.68 9.24 21.58
CA THR A 123 3.41 7.96 20.91
C THR A 123 2.07 7.99 20.19
N PRO A 124 1.91 7.27 19.09
CA PRO A 124 0.63 7.13 18.39
C PRO A 124 -0.44 6.53 19.30
N ASN A 125 -1.69 6.90 19.05
CA ASN A 125 -2.85 6.34 19.75
C ASN A 125 -3.89 5.87 18.72
N TRP A 126 -3.90 4.57 18.39
CA TRP A 126 -4.85 3.99 17.45
C TRP A 126 -6.17 3.66 18.17
N VAL A 127 -7.21 4.41 17.84
CA VAL A 127 -8.54 4.28 18.47
C VAL A 127 -9.49 3.53 17.54
N THR A 128 -10.04 2.42 18.02
CA THR A 128 -10.96 1.54 17.26
C THR A 128 -12.31 1.35 17.95
N CYS A 129 -12.48 1.95 19.15
CA CYS A 129 -13.72 1.88 19.90
C CYS A 129 -14.11 3.30 20.39
N PRO A 130 -15.37 3.76 20.20
CA PRO A 130 -15.78 5.12 20.57
C PRO A 130 -16.09 5.29 22.06
N TRP A 131 -16.03 4.23 22.84
CA TRP A 131 -16.31 4.27 24.29
C TRP A 131 -15.10 3.72 25.07
N PRO A 132 -14.71 4.33 26.20
CA PRO A 132 -15.28 5.54 26.87
C PRO A 132 -15.23 6.79 25.99
N ASN A 133 -16.03 7.82 26.37
CA ASN A 133 -16.19 9.05 25.57
C ASN A 133 -14.89 9.82 25.32
N ASP A 134 -13.85 9.61 26.12
CA ASP A 134 -12.50 10.14 25.89
C ASP A 134 -12.00 9.80 24.49
N PHE A 135 -12.26 8.59 24.01
CA PHE A 135 -11.86 8.14 22.66
C PHE A 135 -12.53 8.92 21.53
N THR A 136 -13.77 9.37 21.74
CA THR A 136 -14.45 10.25 20.77
C THR A 136 -13.74 11.60 20.64
N GLY A 137 -13.27 12.17 21.76
CA GLY A 137 -12.48 13.38 21.77
C GLY A 137 -11.12 13.20 21.07
N ILE A 138 -10.47 12.07 21.31
CA ILE A 138 -9.21 11.71 20.65
C ILE A 138 -9.42 11.61 19.12
N LEU A 139 -10.45 10.92 18.68
CA LEU A 139 -10.76 10.80 17.24
C LEU A 139 -11.02 12.17 16.59
N ALA A 140 -11.79 13.05 17.26
CA ALA A 140 -12.01 14.41 16.77
C ALA A 140 -10.69 15.16 16.59
N TYR A 141 -9.83 15.18 17.62
CA TYR A 141 -8.50 15.77 17.53
C TYR A 141 -7.66 15.21 16.39
N GLN A 142 -7.56 13.88 16.30
CA GLN A 142 -6.76 13.21 15.27
C GLN A 142 -7.21 13.56 13.86
N TRP A 143 -8.51 13.50 13.60
CA TRP A 143 -9.06 13.71 12.27
C TRP A 143 -9.15 15.17 11.89
N ASP A 144 -9.68 16.03 12.77
CA ASP A 144 -10.03 17.41 12.45
C ASP A 144 -8.84 18.37 12.58
N GLU A 145 -7.95 18.12 13.54
CA GLU A 145 -6.83 19.03 13.80
C GLU A 145 -5.51 18.54 13.17
N VAL A 146 -5.37 17.26 12.89
CA VAL A 146 -4.09 16.70 12.42
C VAL A 146 -4.18 16.11 11.02
N LEU A 147 -4.93 15.02 10.83
CA LEU A 147 -4.93 14.26 9.58
C LEU A 147 -5.46 15.04 8.38
N VAL A 148 -6.69 15.54 8.48
CA VAL A 148 -7.32 16.24 7.35
C VAL A 148 -6.53 17.49 6.95
N PRO A 149 -6.07 18.36 7.88
CA PRO A 149 -5.22 19.49 7.52
C PRO A 149 -3.89 19.11 6.89
N TYR A 150 -3.26 18.02 7.37
CA TYR A 150 -2.02 17.52 6.80
C TYR A 150 -2.24 17.04 5.36
N TRP A 151 -3.17 16.11 5.15
CA TRP A 151 -3.40 15.52 3.83
C TRP A 151 -4.00 16.50 2.82
N ALA A 152 -4.72 17.52 3.27
CA ALA A 152 -5.15 18.61 2.39
C ALA A 152 -3.98 19.40 1.78
N LYS A 153 -2.87 19.57 2.53
CA LYS A 153 -1.63 20.17 2.00
C LYS A 153 -0.94 19.22 1.03
N GLN A 154 -0.87 17.93 1.38
CA GLN A 154 -0.25 16.93 0.51
C GLN A 154 -1.02 16.72 -0.80
N ALA A 155 -2.35 16.83 -0.79
CA ALA A 155 -3.15 16.81 -2.01
C ALA A 155 -2.70 17.89 -3.00
N LYS A 156 -2.41 19.11 -2.51
CA LYS A 156 -1.89 20.19 -3.37
C LYS A 156 -0.50 19.87 -3.94
N LEU A 157 0.37 19.26 -3.13
CA LEU A 157 1.68 18.82 -3.60
C LEU A 157 1.54 17.74 -4.67
N CYS A 158 0.71 16.73 -4.45
CA CYS A 158 0.43 15.67 -5.40
C CYS A 158 -0.12 16.22 -6.72
N ALA A 159 -1.12 17.08 -6.66
CA ALA A 159 -1.71 17.72 -7.84
C ALA A 159 -0.67 18.55 -8.63
N LYS A 160 0.20 19.29 -7.93
CA LYS A 160 1.28 20.06 -8.55
C LYS A 160 2.26 19.19 -9.34
N HIS A 161 2.54 17.98 -8.86
CA HIS A 161 3.49 17.05 -9.48
C HIS A 161 2.84 16.03 -10.41
N GLY A 162 1.51 15.99 -10.51
CA GLY A 162 0.78 15.00 -11.30
C GLY A 162 0.93 13.57 -10.72
N VAL A 163 0.97 13.46 -9.39
CA VAL A 163 1.16 12.21 -8.66
C VAL A 163 -0.06 11.95 -7.80
N LYS A 164 -0.37 10.69 -7.58
CA LYS A 164 -1.41 10.19 -6.67
C LYS A 164 -0.77 9.59 -5.43
N THR A 165 -1.40 9.76 -4.28
CA THR A 165 -1.06 9.01 -3.08
C THR A 165 -2.04 7.88 -2.88
N ALA A 166 -1.54 6.67 -2.77
CA ALA A 166 -2.28 5.47 -2.44
C ALA A 166 -2.01 5.09 -0.98
N TRP A 167 -2.98 5.34 -0.10
CA TRP A 167 -2.85 4.88 1.29
C TRP A 167 -3.19 3.41 1.40
N GLU A 168 -2.31 2.66 1.99
CA GLU A 168 -2.63 1.33 2.44
C GLU A 168 -3.53 1.38 3.68
N ALA A 169 -4.66 0.66 3.60
CA ALA A 169 -5.56 0.49 4.73
C ALA A 169 -4.93 -0.46 5.75
N HIS A 170 -4.16 0.08 6.69
CA HIS A 170 -3.40 -0.73 7.63
C HIS A 170 -3.85 -0.45 9.07
N PRO A 171 -4.30 -1.48 9.84
CA PRO A 171 -4.53 -1.36 11.28
C PRO A 171 -3.30 -0.84 12.02
N GLY A 172 -3.53 0.05 12.99
CA GLY A 172 -2.47 0.85 13.62
C GLY A 172 -2.33 2.25 13.02
N PHE A 173 -3.00 2.51 11.88
CA PHE A 173 -3.11 3.84 11.27
C PHE A 173 -4.57 4.28 11.20
N CYS A 174 -4.83 5.57 10.99
CA CYS A 174 -6.21 6.10 11.07
C CYS A 174 -7.09 5.70 9.88
N ALA A 175 -6.53 5.49 8.69
CA ALA A 175 -7.22 4.85 7.58
C ALA A 175 -6.85 3.36 7.55
N TYR A 176 -7.75 2.51 8.06
CA TYR A 176 -7.51 1.09 8.24
C TYR A 176 -8.61 0.18 7.64
N ASN A 177 -9.67 0.79 7.12
CA ASN A 177 -10.77 0.09 6.46
C ASN A 177 -11.36 0.95 5.34
N THR A 178 -12.33 0.42 4.61
CA THR A 178 -12.96 1.09 3.46
C THR A 178 -13.55 2.45 3.83
N ASP A 179 -14.32 2.54 4.93
CA ASP A 179 -14.94 3.80 5.37
C ASP A 179 -13.89 4.88 5.70
N THR A 180 -12.88 4.51 6.48
CA THR A 180 -11.85 5.47 6.92
C THR A 180 -10.99 5.95 5.76
N LEU A 181 -10.70 5.11 4.75
CA LEU A 181 -10.04 5.51 3.50
C LEU A 181 -10.87 6.54 2.73
N ILE A 182 -12.13 6.22 2.47
CA ILE A 182 -13.05 7.11 1.73
C ILE A 182 -13.20 8.44 2.46
N ARG A 183 -13.51 8.38 3.75
CA ARG A 183 -13.70 9.57 4.60
C ARG A 183 -12.47 10.46 4.64
N LEU A 184 -11.26 9.89 4.74
CA LEU A 184 -10.02 10.67 4.74
C LEU A 184 -9.79 11.33 3.37
N SER A 185 -10.00 10.60 2.28
CA SER A 185 -9.88 11.14 0.92
C SER A 185 -10.85 12.31 0.71
N GLU A 186 -12.14 12.09 0.91
CA GLU A 186 -13.18 13.10 0.67
C GLU A 186 -12.96 14.36 1.52
N ARG A 187 -12.68 14.19 2.82
CA ARG A 187 -12.45 15.31 3.72
C ARG A 187 -11.18 16.09 3.37
N SER A 188 -10.09 15.41 3.05
CA SER A 188 -8.81 16.03 2.70
C SER A 188 -8.89 16.74 1.34
N MET A 189 -9.53 16.12 0.34
CA MET A 189 -9.77 16.75 -0.97
C MET A 189 -10.63 18.00 -0.83
N LYS A 190 -11.73 17.94 -0.06
CA LYS A 190 -12.58 19.11 0.22
C LYS A 190 -11.79 20.22 0.91
N ALA A 191 -11.02 19.90 1.95
CA ALA A 191 -10.21 20.87 2.70
C ALA A 191 -9.07 21.47 1.86
N SER A 192 -8.58 20.74 0.85
CA SER A 192 -7.56 21.25 -0.08
C SER A 192 -8.08 22.32 -1.02
N GLY A 193 -9.38 22.36 -1.29
CA GLY A 193 -9.99 23.23 -2.28
C GLY A 193 -9.74 22.80 -3.73
N LEU A 194 -9.10 21.68 -3.97
CA LEU A 194 -8.89 21.12 -5.32
C LEU A 194 -10.21 20.64 -5.91
N ARG A 195 -10.36 20.83 -7.21
CA ARG A 195 -11.51 20.33 -7.99
C ARG A 195 -11.03 19.28 -8.99
N GLY A 196 -11.89 18.35 -9.36
CA GLY A 196 -11.60 17.31 -10.33
C GLY A 196 -11.37 15.93 -9.68
N LYS A 197 -10.60 15.08 -10.35
CA LYS A 197 -10.34 13.71 -9.87
C LYS A 197 -9.53 13.72 -8.58
N PRO A 198 -9.81 12.81 -7.63
CA PRO A 198 -9.03 12.70 -6.41
C PRO A 198 -7.56 12.33 -6.71
N VAL A 199 -6.66 12.89 -5.90
CA VAL A 199 -5.21 12.55 -5.92
C VAL A 199 -4.78 11.82 -4.64
N LEU A 200 -5.73 11.62 -3.72
CA LEU A 200 -5.57 10.85 -2.49
C LEU A 200 -6.56 9.69 -2.53
N GLY A 201 -6.09 8.47 -2.46
CA GLY A 201 -6.91 7.27 -2.59
C GLY A 201 -6.25 6.07 -1.91
N ALA A 202 -6.57 4.87 -2.36
CA ALA A 202 -6.23 3.63 -1.70
C ALA A 202 -5.18 2.82 -2.46
N ASN A 203 -4.26 2.23 -1.69
CA ASN A 203 -3.65 0.95 -1.99
C ASN A 203 -4.49 -0.11 -1.28
N LEU A 204 -5.12 -0.99 -2.05
CA LEU A 204 -5.93 -2.08 -1.50
C LEU A 204 -5.04 -3.31 -1.29
N ASP A 205 -4.75 -3.60 -0.03
CA ASP A 205 -4.12 -4.84 0.40
C ASP A 205 -5.18 -5.74 1.06
N PRO A 206 -5.60 -6.84 0.43
CA PRO A 206 -6.64 -7.70 0.97
C PRO A 206 -6.24 -8.36 2.29
N SER A 207 -4.95 -8.55 2.55
CA SER A 207 -4.47 -9.23 3.75
C SER A 207 -4.93 -8.56 5.04
N HIS A 208 -4.96 -7.23 5.05
CA HIS A 208 -5.41 -6.46 6.21
C HIS A 208 -6.93 -6.45 6.38
N PHE A 209 -7.68 -6.75 5.33
CA PHE A 209 -9.14 -6.80 5.36
C PHE A 209 -9.66 -8.12 5.90
N PHE A 210 -9.03 -9.25 5.54
CA PHE A 210 -9.48 -10.57 5.95
C PHE A 210 -9.64 -10.71 7.47
N TRP A 211 -8.59 -10.39 8.23
CA TRP A 211 -8.64 -10.56 9.68
C TRP A 211 -9.48 -9.49 10.40
N GLN A 212 -9.86 -8.42 9.73
CA GLN A 212 -10.84 -7.46 10.22
C GLN A 212 -12.29 -7.89 9.93
N GLY A 213 -12.51 -9.00 9.20
CA GLY A 213 -13.83 -9.45 8.78
C GLY A 213 -14.43 -8.58 7.66
N ILE A 214 -13.60 -7.91 6.89
CA ILE A 214 -14.01 -7.09 5.75
C ILE A 214 -13.82 -7.92 4.48
N ASP A 215 -14.81 -7.89 3.58
CA ASP A 215 -14.72 -8.50 2.26
C ASP A 215 -13.91 -7.59 1.32
N PRO A 216 -12.69 -8.00 0.86
CA PRO A 216 -11.88 -7.19 -0.02
C PRO A 216 -12.51 -6.98 -1.42
N ILE A 217 -13.38 -7.88 -1.87
CA ILE A 217 -14.09 -7.75 -3.16
C ILE A 217 -15.10 -6.61 -3.09
N LEU A 218 -15.86 -6.51 -1.99
CA LEU A 218 -16.77 -5.40 -1.77
C LEU A 218 -16.01 -4.09 -1.58
N ALA A 219 -14.87 -4.11 -0.90
CA ALA A 219 -14.01 -2.93 -0.76
C ALA A 219 -13.45 -2.46 -2.12
N ALA A 220 -13.00 -3.38 -2.97
CA ALA A 220 -12.52 -3.06 -4.32
C ALA A 220 -13.61 -2.39 -5.16
N ARG A 221 -14.84 -2.90 -5.09
CA ARG A 221 -15.99 -2.29 -5.74
C ARG A 221 -16.24 -0.87 -5.24
N GLU A 222 -16.38 -0.68 -3.94
CA GLU A 222 -16.72 0.60 -3.32
C GLU A 222 -15.66 1.69 -3.60
N LEU A 223 -14.38 1.33 -3.53
CA LEU A 223 -13.27 2.21 -3.83
C LEU A 223 -13.19 2.53 -5.34
N GLY A 224 -13.43 1.53 -6.19
CA GLY A 224 -13.39 1.68 -7.64
C GLY A 224 -14.53 2.55 -8.17
N GLU A 225 -15.78 2.36 -7.70
CA GLU A 225 -16.95 3.20 -8.04
C GLU A 225 -16.71 4.69 -7.74
N ARG A 226 -15.90 4.99 -6.72
CA ARG A 226 -15.52 6.36 -6.33
C ARG A 226 -14.26 6.87 -7.05
N GLY A 227 -13.59 6.04 -7.84
CA GLY A 227 -12.32 6.37 -8.48
C GLY A 227 -11.17 6.57 -7.47
N LEU A 228 -11.21 5.86 -6.33
CA LEU A 228 -10.23 5.94 -5.25
C LEU A 228 -9.24 4.79 -5.23
N LEU A 229 -9.39 3.78 -6.06
CA LEU A 229 -8.48 2.64 -6.14
C LEU A 229 -7.29 2.98 -7.03
N PHE A 230 -6.13 3.27 -6.44
CA PHE A 230 -4.94 3.73 -7.16
C PHE A 230 -3.85 2.68 -7.25
N TYR A 231 -3.82 1.74 -6.29
CA TYR A 231 -2.84 0.68 -6.22
C TYR A 231 -3.42 -0.56 -5.56
N CYS A 232 -2.79 -1.71 -5.75
CA CYS A 232 -3.21 -2.96 -5.14
C CYS A 232 -2.00 -3.82 -4.79
N HIS A 233 -1.89 -4.20 -3.51
CA HIS A 233 -0.97 -5.22 -3.08
C HIS A 233 -1.60 -6.61 -3.21
N ALA A 234 -0.76 -7.60 -3.51
CA ALA A 234 -1.10 -9.01 -3.47
C ALA A 234 -0.41 -9.64 -2.26
N LYS A 235 -1.11 -9.67 -1.15
CA LYS A 235 -0.72 -10.33 0.10
C LYS A 235 -1.92 -11.07 0.65
N ASP A 236 -1.69 -12.24 1.18
CA ASP A 236 -2.74 -13.11 1.72
C ASP A 236 -2.67 -13.23 3.24
N THR A 237 -3.72 -13.74 3.85
CA THR A 237 -3.81 -13.98 5.30
C THR A 237 -4.54 -15.28 5.55
N GLU A 238 -3.95 -16.14 6.35
CA GLU A 238 -4.61 -17.29 6.94
C GLU A 238 -5.26 -16.89 8.27
N LEU A 239 -6.55 -17.15 8.41
CA LEU A 239 -7.28 -17.02 9.68
C LEU A 239 -7.18 -18.33 10.44
N ASP A 240 -6.60 -18.31 11.64
CA ASP A 240 -6.51 -19.50 12.48
C ASP A 240 -7.89 -19.93 12.96
N ARG A 241 -8.25 -21.20 12.70
CA ARG A 241 -9.58 -21.75 12.95
C ARG A 241 -9.84 -22.05 14.43
N HIS A 242 -8.83 -21.99 15.27
CA HIS A 242 -8.91 -22.22 16.72
C HIS A 242 -8.72 -20.91 17.49
N GLU A 243 -7.61 -20.22 17.28
CA GLU A 243 -7.25 -19.00 18.03
C GLU A 243 -8.17 -17.83 17.65
N GLY A 244 -8.55 -17.70 16.38
CA GLY A 244 -9.43 -16.63 15.92
C GLY A 244 -10.81 -16.66 16.58
N PRO A 245 -11.58 -17.78 16.51
CA PRO A 245 -12.86 -17.90 17.17
C PRO A 245 -12.78 -17.81 18.70
N LEU A 246 -11.64 -18.21 19.31
CA LEU A 246 -11.46 -18.18 20.76
C LEU A 246 -11.16 -16.76 21.28
N ASN A 247 -10.29 -16.01 20.59
CA ASN A 247 -9.69 -14.78 21.10
C ASN A 247 -10.06 -13.52 20.28
N GLY A 248 -10.74 -13.69 19.14
CA GLY A 248 -10.95 -12.63 18.17
C GLY A 248 -9.69 -12.35 17.33
N TYR A 249 -9.77 -11.35 16.43
CA TYR A 249 -8.72 -11.07 15.47
C TYR A 249 -7.92 -9.77 15.76
N LEU A 250 -8.27 -9.00 16.79
CA LEU A 250 -7.43 -7.92 17.31
C LEU A 250 -6.31 -8.54 18.15
N ASP A 251 -5.24 -8.94 17.48
CA ASP A 251 -4.17 -9.76 18.05
C ASP A 251 -2.87 -8.95 18.14
N ALA A 252 -2.44 -8.67 19.36
CA ALA A 252 -1.20 -7.94 19.66
C ALA A 252 0.02 -8.86 19.92
N ARG A 253 -0.13 -10.18 19.75
CA ARG A 253 0.99 -11.12 19.92
C ARG A 253 2.04 -10.92 18.82
N PRO A 254 3.34 -11.11 19.11
CA PRO A 254 4.39 -10.92 18.14
C PRO A 254 4.22 -11.86 16.93
N TYR A 255 4.61 -11.40 15.74
CA TYR A 255 4.52 -12.19 14.50
C TYR A 255 5.31 -13.52 14.55
N THR A 256 6.26 -13.66 15.47
CA THR A 256 7.00 -14.90 15.70
C THR A 256 6.21 -15.98 16.46
N ALA A 257 5.07 -15.63 17.06
CA ALA A 257 4.22 -16.57 17.81
C ALA A 257 3.23 -17.31 16.89
N LEU A 258 3.70 -17.83 15.77
CA LEU A 258 2.91 -18.36 14.65
C LEU A 258 1.77 -19.30 15.03
N THR A 259 1.99 -20.21 15.98
CA THR A 259 1.02 -21.23 16.42
C THR A 259 -0.01 -20.72 17.43
N ARG A 260 0.11 -19.47 17.87
CA ARG A 260 -0.74 -18.87 18.90
C ARG A 260 -1.44 -17.61 18.43
N ARG A 261 -1.18 -17.18 17.19
CA ARG A 261 -1.83 -16.01 16.62
C ARG A 261 -3.18 -16.36 16.01
N SER A 262 -4.10 -15.41 16.06
CA SER A 262 -5.43 -15.54 15.44
C SER A 262 -5.39 -15.51 13.92
N TRP A 263 -4.30 -15.00 13.36
CA TRP A 263 -4.06 -14.93 11.92
C TRP A 263 -2.56 -14.74 11.64
N ASN A 264 -2.14 -15.16 10.46
CA ASN A 264 -0.77 -14.98 9.97
C ASN A 264 -0.81 -14.52 8.51
N PHE A 265 0.13 -13.66 8.11
CA PHE A 265 0.33 -13.35 6.70
C PHE A 265 0.83 -14.58 5.96
N ARG A 266 0.37 -14.76 4.73
CA ARG A 266 0.70 -15.90 3.90
C ARG A 266 1.01 -15.48 2.47
N THR A 267 1.81 -16.27 1.81
CA THR A 267 1.96 -16.26 0.36
C THR A 267 0.58 -16.40 -0.31
N CYS A 268 0.33 -15.64 -1.38
CA CYS A 268 -0.93 -15.72 -2.14
C CYS A 268 -1.25 -17.16 -2.54
N GLY A 269 -2.47 -17.59 -2.25
CA GLY A 269 -2.93 -18.97 -2.46
C GLY A 269 -2.80 -19.88 -1.24
N TYR A 270 -2.14 -19.42 -0.16
CA TYR A 270 -2.02 -20.20 1.09
C TYR A 270 -2.96 -19.76 2.20
N GLY A 271 -3.57 -18.59 2.08
CA GLY A 271 -4.69 -18.16 2.93
C GLY A 271 -6.03 -18.37 2.20
N HIS A 272 -6.11 -17.89 0.97
CA HIS A 272 -7.29 -17.96 0.11
C HIS A 272 -6.89 -18.47 -1.29
N GLY A 273 -7.69 -19.35 -1.87
CA GLY A 273 -7.46 -19.93 -3.18
C GLY A 273 -8.04 -19.09 -4.34
N HIS A 274 -8.11 -19.72 -5.51
CA HIS A 274 -8.64 -19.07 -6.72
C HIS A 274 -10.12 -18.67 -6.59
N GLU A 275 -10.88 -19.26 -5.69
CA GLU A 275 -12.26 -18.89 -5.37
C GLU A 275 -12.39 -17.47 -4.81
N PHE A 276 -11.32 -16.93 -4.24
CA PHE A 276 -11.21 -15.52 -3.86
C PHE A 276 -10.47 -14.69 -4.92
N TRP A 277 -9.26 -15.12 -5.32
CA TRP A 277 -8.36 -14.29 -6.13
C TRP A 277 -8.90 -13.97 -7.52
N LYS A 278 -9.53 -14.93 -8.22
CA LYS A 278 -10.13 -14.69 -9.55
C LYS A 278 -11.33 -13.72 -9.52
N PRO A 279 -12.30 -13.85 -8.62
CA PRO A 279 -13.33 -12.84 -8.42
C PRO A 279 -12.79 -11.47 -7.99
N PHE A 280 -11.76 -11.43 -7.15
CA PHE A 280 -11.12 -10.19 -6.72
C PHE A 280 -10.49 -9.45 -7.90
N VAL A 281 -9.64 -10.10 -8.68
CA VAL A 281 -9.04 -9.56 -9.91
C VAL A 281 -10.11 -9.10 -10.92
N SER A 282 -11.16 -9.89 -11.09
CA SER A 282 -12.30 -9.55 -11.97
C SER A 282 -13.00 -8.27 -11.49
N THR A 283 -13.13 -8.10 -10.18
CA THR A 283 -13.75 -6.91 -9.58
C THR A 283 -12.85 -5.70 -9.72
N LEU A 284 -11.54 -5.82 -9.45
CA LEU A 284 -10.58 -4.74 -9.68
C LEU A 284 -10.72 -4.18 -11.09
N ARG A 285 -10.67 -5.04 -12.12
CA ARG A 285 -10.78 -4.64 -13.53
C ARG A 285 -12.15 -4.04 -13.86
N ARG A 286 -13.23 -4.64 -13.39
CA ARG A 286 -14.61 -4.16 -13.62
C ARG A 286 -14.83 -2.74 -13.10
N TYR A 287 -14.18 -2.41 -12.00
CA TYR A 287 -14.32 -1.10 -11.34
C TYR A 287 -13.14 -0.16 -11.63
N GLY A 288 -12.43 -0.40 -12.74
CA GLY A 288 -11.51 0.57 -13.35
C GLY A 288 -10.06 0.46 -12.91
N TYR A 289 -9.68 -0.57 -12.16
CA TYR A 289 -8.29 -0.85 -11.85
C TYR A 289 -7.73 -1.93 -12.79
N ASP A 290 -6.88 -1.52 -13.71
CA ASP A 290 -6.20 -2.41 -14.67
C ASP A 290 -4.71 -2.06 -14.72
N HIS A 291 -4.07 -2.00 -13.56
CA HIS A 291 -2.67 -1.65 -13.37
C HIS A 291 -1.87 -2.87 -12.86
N VAL A 292 -1.00 -2.68 -11.91
CA VAL A 292 -0.13 -3.72 -11.35
C VAL A 292 -0.75 -4.32 -10.10
N LEU A 293 -0.75 -5.65 -10.00
CA LEU A 293 -0.95 -6.37 -8.77
C LEU A 293 0.45 -6.65 -8.17
N SER A 294 0.81 -5.92 -7.12
CA SER A 294 2.17 -5.92 -6.55
C SER A 294 2.27 -6.92 -5.40
N ILE A 295 3.04 -7.98 -5.60
CA ILE A 295 3.25 -9.00 -4.55
C ILE A 295 4.01 -8.38 -3.39
N GLU A 296 3.44 -8.50 -2.18
CA GLU A 296 4.11 -8.19 -0.93
C GLU A 296 4.25 -9.48 -0.11
N HIS A 297 5.49 -9.95 0.06
CA HIS A 297 5.75 -11.22 0.74
C HIS A 297 6.13 -11.00 2.20
N GLU A 298 5.28 -11.48 3.11
CA GLU A 298 5.49 -11.46 4.57
C GLU A 298 5.12 -12.81 5.22
N ASP A 299 5.30 -13.92 4.49
CA ASP A 299 5.02 -15.27 5.00
C ASP A 299 6.19 -15.79 5.84
N ALA A 300 5.96 -15.94 7.14
CA ALA A 300 6.99 -16.45 8.07
C ALA A 300 7.20 -17.97 8.00
N LEU A 301 6.39 -18.70 7.21
CA LEU A 301 6.51 -20.15 7.00
C LEU A 301 7.28 -20.50 5.72
N MET A 302 7.61 -19.53 4.89
CA MET A 302 8.34 -19.72 3.64
C MET A 302 9.56 -18.81 3.55
N SER A 303 10.58 -19.25 2.84
CA SER A 303 11.65 -18.34 2.41
C SER A 303 11.12 -17.32 1.42
N ILE A 304 11.82 -16.20 1.28
CA ILE A 304 11.47 -15.16 0.31
C ILE A 304 11.40 -15.74 -1.11
N GLU A 305 12.41 -16.53 -1.49
CA GLU A 305 12.51 -17.12 -2.82
C GLU A 305 11.35 -18.10 -3.10
N GLU A 306 11.09 -19.04 -2.17
CA GLU A 306 9.99 -19.99 -2.31
C GLU A 306 8.64 -19.30 -2.36
N GLY A 307 8.39 -18.39 -1.41
CA GLY A 307 7.11 -17.69 -1.31
C GLY A 307 6.84 -16.78 -2.51
N LEU A 308 7.86 -16.06 -2.99
CA LEU A 308 7.72 -15.22 -4.18
C LEU A 308 7.46 -16.06 -5.43
N THR A 309 8.22 -17.15 -5.67
CA THR A 309 8.00 -18.04 -6.80
C THR A 309 6.57 -18.61 -6.81
N LYS A 310 6.11 -19.11 -5.66
CA LYS A 310 4.75 -19.66 -5.53
C LYS A 310 3.65 -18.60 -5.69
N ALA A 311 3.88 -17.37 -5.23
CA ALA A 311 2.95 -16.28 -5.44
C ALA A 311 2.84 -15.89 -6.92
N ILE A 312 3.97 -15.84 -7.63
CA ILE A 312 4.01 -15.57 -9.07
C ILE A 312 3.23 -16.64 -9.85
N ASP A 313 3.55 -17.92 -9.63
CA ASP A 313 2.87 -19.04 -10.29
C ASP A 313 1.34 -18.99 -10.07
N PHE A 314 0.94 -18.81 -8.81
CA PHE A 314 -0.47 -18.75 -8.44
C PHE A 314 -1.21 -17.54 -9.02
N LEU A 315 -0.62 -16.36 -8.96
CA LEU A 315 -1.25 -15.13 -9.43
C LEU A 315 -1.25 -15.00 -10.95
N THR A 316 -0.28 -15.58 -11.66
CA THR A 316 -0.27 -15.65 -13.12
C THR A 316 -1.53 -16.33 -13.66
N ASP A 317 -2.02 -17.39 -12.98
CA ASP A 317 -3.31 -18.02 -13.35
C ASP A 317 -4.55 -17.19 -12.94
N ALA A 318 -4.40 -16.21 -12.05
CA ALA A 318 -5.51 -15.39 -11.57
C ALA A 318 -5.66 -14.06 -12.32
N ILE A 319 -4.57 -13.45 -12.80
CA ILE A 319 -4.60 -12.15 -13.49
C ILE A 319 -5.20 -12.27 -14.89
N MET A 320 -5.63 -11.14 -15.42
CA MET A 320 -6.08 -10.97 -16.80
C MET A 320 -5.10 -10.05 -17.51
N GLU A 321 -4.27 -10.59 -18.38
CA GLU A 321 -3.20 -9.84 -19.07
C GLU A 321 -3.74 -8.98 -20.20
N GLU A 322 -4.58 -9.55 -21.06
CA GLU A 322 -5.11 -8.89 -22.23
C GLU A 322 -6.18 -7.85 -21.88
N LYS A 323 -6.27 -6.81 -22.70
CA LYS A 323 -7.36 -5.83 -22.58
C LYS A 323 -8.70 -6.49 -22.92
N PRO A 324 -9.80 -6.06 -22.26
CA PRO A 324 -11.12 -6.56 -22.61
C PRO A 324 -11.45 -6.28 -24.08
N ALA A 325 -11.91 -7.29 -24.78
CA ALA A 325 -12.42 -7.15 -26.13
C ALA A 325 -13.90 -6.72 -26.11
N THR A 326 -14.35 -6.09 -27.20
CA THR A 326 -15.79 -5.88 -27.40
C THR A 326 -16.46 -7.26 -27.54
N PRO A 327 -17.57 -7.52 -26.82
CA PRO A 327 -18.25 -8.79 -26.92
C PRO A 327 -18.73 -9.04 -28.37
N TRP A 328 -18.32 -10.16 -28.95
CA TRP A 328 -18.67 -10.49 -30.32
C TRP A 328 -20.15 -10.85 -30.53
N TRP A 329 -20.88 -11.02 -29.43
CA TRP A 329 -22.33 -11.38 -29.43
C TRP A 329 -23.24 -10.18 -29.19
N THR A 330 -22.75 -8.91 -29.11
CA THR A 330 -23.53 -7.68 -28.88
C THR A 330 -23.70 -6.83 -30.14
#